data_aed5a8f51b518141fc5efdaadfe80914
#
_entry.id   aed5a8f51b518141fc5efdaadfe80914
#
_cell.length_a   1.000
_cell.length_b   1.000
_cell.length_c   1.000
_cell.angle_alpha   90.00
_cell.angle_beta   90.00
_cell.angle_gamma   90.00
#
_symmetry.space_group_name_H-M   'P 1'
#
loop_
_entity.id
_entity.type
_entity.pdbx_description
1 polymer ?
#
loop_
_entity_poly.entity_id
_entity_poly.type
_entity_poly.pdbx_seq_one_letter_code
_entity_poly.pdbx_strand_id
1 'polypeptide(L)'
;MSTPNLYWPVYRNLEKEFLKLADYIHFSDDQLGTYSMFIADLIVRCSVEVEALSKELYCMLGGNMSPTDSQGNARDLYFDTDCLDLLEQKWVISKKQIMVSAINFYFTDEKNKTLTPLHKANKRGTSGSKWKQAYQAVKHDRRNSLKKANIENLLHALGALYILNLYYRDERTDIGRVYLNDHNFDNRAGSEVFSAHYCRATELSMQPHMDDNCIVPPLGEQLDKAIYIIKYDDASFREMHKNCCLDNQITVDRLRKSAEIQKFLKEHPEYIEKSINEICIAAGGTKLLTRIVSFQHTMQEKNIKMEAILNKHTSIYPELLPLFDDDDKE
;
A
#
# COMPACT_ATOMS: atom_id res chain seq x y z
N MET A 1 18.46 -9.36 19.58
CA MET A 1 17.92 -10.64 19.07
C MET A 1 16.56 -10.33 18.48
N SER A 2 16.34 -10.63 17.21
CA SER A 2 15.01 -10.48 16.61
C SER A 2 14.07 -11.50 17.27
N THR A 3 12.94 -11.06 17.76
CA THR A 3 11.89 -11.96 18.27
C THR A 3 11.44 -12.87 17.12
N PRO A 4 11.33 -14.20 17.34
CA PRO A 4 10.89 -15.09 16.29
C PRO A 4 9.46 -14.74 15.84
N ASN A 5 9.24 -14.71 14.55
CA ASN A 5 7.87 -14.50 14.03
C ASN A 5 7.06 -15.80 14.27
N LEU A 6 6.17 -15.75 15.25
CA LEU A 6 5.31 -16.88 15.61
C LEU A 6 4.00 -16.90 14.80
N TYR A 7 3.57 -15.77 14.24
CA TYR A 7 2.25 -15.62 13.61
C TYR A 7 2.21 -16.14 12.17
N TRP A 8 3.27 -15.94 11.39
CA TRP A 8 3.32 -16.40 10.01
C TRP A 8 3.23 -17.93 9.89
N PRO A 9 3.94 -18.75 10.68
CA PRO A 9 3.77 -20.21 10.66
C PRO A 9 2.34 -20.66 11.00
N VAL A 10 1.66 -19.95 11.94
CA VAL A 10 0.27 -20.25 12.29
C VAL A 10 -0.67 -19.92 11.13
N TYR A 11 -0.50 -18.76 10.49
CA TYR A 11 -1.23 -18.41 9.28
C TYR A 11 -1.06 -19.48 8.20
N ARG A 12 0.17 -19.91 7.90
CA ARG A 12 0.46 -20.94 6.90
C ARG A 12 -0.20 -22.30 7.23
N ASN A 13 -0.30 -22.64 8.49
CA ASN A 13 -1.01 -23.85 8.91
C ASN A 13 -2.53 -23.72 8.70
N LEU A 14 -3.12 -22.56 9.05
CA LEU A 14 -4.53 -22.29 8.82
C LEU A 14 -4.87 -22.27 7.32
N GLU A 15 -4.01 -21.66 6.51
CA GLU A 15 -4.14 -21.64 5.05
C GLU A 15 -4.12 -23.05 4.45
N LYS A 16 -3.21 -23.93 4.90
CA LYS A 16 -3.18 -25.32 4.47
C LYS A 16 -4.46 -26.06 4.83
N GLU A 17 -4.98 -25.87 6.04
CA GLU A 17 -6.26 -26.48 6.44
C GLU A 17 -7.43 -25.94 5.61
N PHE A 18 -7.40 -24.66 5.25
CA PHE A 18 -8.39 -24.06 4.36
C PHE A 18 -8.32 -24.65 2.94
N LEU A 19 -7.12 -24.79 2.39
CA LEU A 19 -6.93 -25.38 1.05
C LEU A 19 -7.39 -26.83 0.95
N LYS A 20 -7.31 -27.62 2.04
CA LYS A 20 -7.85 -28.99 2.06
C LYS A 20 -9.37 -29.04 1.84
N LEU A 21 -10.10 -27.95 2.12
CA LEU A 21 -11.52 -27.89 1.81
C LEU A 21 -11.80 -27.96 0.30
N ALA A 22 -10.86 -27.44 -0.53
CA ALA A 22 -11.00 -27.49 -1.98
C ALA A 22 -10.92 -28.90 -2.56
N ASP A 23 -10.43 -29.90 -1.79
CA ASP A 23 -10.47 -31.31 -2.16
C ASP A 23 -11.90 -31.90 -2.08
N TYR A 24 -12.78 -31.25 -1.33
CA TYR A 24 -14.14 -31.73 -1.05
C TYR A 24 -15.24 -30.79 -1.56
N ILE A 25 -14.94 -29.51 -1.73
CA ILE A 25 -15.89 -28.48 -2.09
C ILE A 25 -15.34 -27.72 -3.30
N HIS A 26 -16.11 -27.62 -4.36
CA HIS A 26 -15.78 -26.76 -5.50
C HIS A 26 -15.95 -25.28 -5.11
N PHE A 27 -14.84 -24.55 -4.96
CA PHE A 27 -14.89 -23.14 -4.56
C PHE A 27 -15.32 -22.26 -5.74
N SER A 28 -16.62 -21.97 -5.81
CA SER A 28 -17.27 -21.13 -6.79
C SER A 28 -18.23 -20.15 -6.09
N ASP A 29 -18.76 -19.19 -6.83
CA ASP A 29 -19.59 -18.11 -6.26
C ASP A 29 -20.82 -18.63 -5.53
N ASP A 30 -21.44 -19.70 -6.02
CA ASP A 30 -22.63 -20.34 -5.44
C ASP A 30 -22.33 -21.21 -4.21
N GLN A 31 -21.08 -21.58 -3.95
CA GLN A 31 -20.65 -22.38 -2.82
C GLN A 31 -20.17 -21.57 -1.60
N LEU A 32 -20.10 -20.26 -1.70
CA LEU A 32 -19.67 -19.38 -0.60
C LEU A 32 -20.51 -19.51 0.67
N GLY A 33 -21.78 -19.91 0.54
CA GLY A 33 -22.70 -20.19 1.66
C GLY A 33 -22.50 -21.54 2.34
N THR A 34 -21.65 -22.43 1.80
CA THR A 34 -21.40 -23.76 2.39
C THR A 34 -20.74 -23.63 3.75
N TYR A 35 -21.29 -24.36 4.74
CA TYR A 35 -20.87 -24.31 6.14
C TYR A 35 -20.66 -25.69 6.72
N SER A 36 -19.80 -25.77 7.74
CA SER A 36 -19.54 -27.03 8.49
C SER A 36 -18.96 -26.74 9.86
N MET A 37 -18.89 -27.76 10.70
CA MET A 37 -18.18 -27.68 11.99
C MET A 37 -16.69 -27.37 11.80
N PHE A 38 -16.06 -27.95 10.77
CA PHE A 38 -14.67 -27.70 10.46
C PHE A 38 -14.42 -26.23 10.05
N ILE A 39 -15.29 -25.66 9.21
CA ILE A 39 -15.25 -24.24 8.84
C ILE A 39 -15.42 -23.36 10.08
N ALA A 40 -16.33 -23.73 10.98
CA ALA A 40 -16.55 -23.00 12.23
C ALA A 40 -15.29 -22.97 13.12
N ASP A 41 -14.60 -24.10 13.23
CA ASP A 41 -13.36 -24.18 14.01
C ASP A 41 -12.23 -23.35 13.37
N LEU A 42 -12.11 -23.35 12.05
CA LEU A 42 -11.14 -22.51 11.34
C LEU A 42 -11.44 -21.02 11.54
N ILE A 43 -12.70 -20.59 11.46
CA ILE A 43 -13.07 -19.18 11.72
C ILE A 43 -12.68 -18.76 13.14
N VAL A 44 -12.94 -19.62 14.14
CA VAL A 44 -12.55 -19.33 15.53
C VAL A 44 -11.04 -19.19 15.65
N ARG A 45 -10.27 -20.11 15.10
CA ARG A 45 -8.80 -20.05 15.13
C ARG A 45 -8.26 -18.82 14.41
N CYS A 46 -8.72 -18.53 13.19
CA CYS A 46 -8.32 -17.32 12.47
C CYS A 46 -8.61 -16.05 13.27
N SER A 47 -9.81 -15.98 13.90
CA SER A 47 -10.20 -14.79 14.65
C SER A 47 -9.38 -14.60 15.92
N VAL A 48 -9.02 -15.65 16.62
CA VAL A 48 -8.12 -15.60 17.81
C VAL A 48 -6.75 -15.07 17.40
N GLU A 49 -6.20 -15.53 16.27
CA GLU A 49 -4.93 -15.05 15.76
C GLU A 49 -5.01 -13.57 15.30
N VAL A 50 -6.13 -13.15 14.69
CA VAL A 50 -6.37 -11.74 14.37
C VAL A 50 -6.40 -10.89 15.63
N GLU A 51 -7.06 -11.35 16.70
CA GLU A 51 -7.07 -10.65 18.00
C GLU A 51 -5.65 -10.52 18.58
N ALA A 52 -4.89 -11.60 18.62
CA ALA A 52 -3.53 -11.62 19.14
C ALA A 52 -2.61 -10.69 18.32
N LEU A 53 -2.60 -10.85 17.01
CA LEU A 53 -1.71 -10.08 16.12
C LEU A 53 -2.07 -8.59 16.08
N SER A 54 -3.35 -8.24 16.17
CA SER A 54 -3.74 -6.82 16.25
C SER A 54 -3.26 -6.15 17.52
N LYS A 55 -3.19 -6.86 18.65
CA LYS A 55 -2.61 -6.36 19.92
C LYS A 55 -1.09 -6.15 19.80
N GLU A 56 -0.38 -7.08 19.16
CA GLU A 56 1.05 -6.92 18.90
C GLU A 56 1.34 -5.69 18.03
N LEU A 57 0.63 -5.54 16.92
CA LEU A 57 0.77 -4.38 16.05
C LEU A 57 0.41 -3.07 16.76
N TYR A 58 -0.62 -3.09 17.61
CA TYR A 58 -1.00 -1.95 18.43
C TYR A 58 0.13 -1.55 19.39
N CYS A 59 0.73 -2.53 20.07
CA CYS A 59 1.89 -2.32 20.94
C CYS A 59 3.08 -1.73 20.17
N MET A 60 3.39 -2.29 18.99
CA MET A 60 4.47 -1.80 18.12
C MET A 60 4.26 -0.34 17.66
N LEU A 61 3.01 0.10 17.53
CA LEU A 61 2.65 1.47 17.20
C LEU A 61 2.61 2.42 18.39
N GLY A 62 2.99 1.96 19.59
CA GLY A 62 2.97 2.75 20.82
C GLY A 62 1.58 2.92 21.43
N GLY A 63 0.66 1.99 21.14
CA GLY A 63 -0.68 1.99 21.71
C GLY A 63 -0.68 1.79 23.23
N ASN A 64 -1.69 2.35 23.90
CA ASN A 64 -1.81 2.26 25.37
C ASN A 64 -2.30 0.85 25.79
N MET A 65 -1.39 0.03 26.31
CA MET A 65 -1.67 -1.34 26.76
C MET A 65 -2.50 -1.41 28.07
N SER A 66 -2.71 -0.29 28.75
CA SER A 66 -3.49 -0.20 29.99
C SER A 66 -4.59 0.87 29.84
N PRO A 67 -5.59 0.63 28.96
CA PRO A 67 -6.64 1.60 28.72
C PRO A 67 -7.53 1.80 29.94
N THR A 68 -8.12 3.00 30.05
CA THR A 68 -9.10 3.33 31.07
C THR A 68 -10.47 3.61 30.46
N ASP A 69 -11.52 3.46 31.25
CA ASP A 69 -12.86 3.87 30.86
C ASP A 69 -13.06 5.40 31.00
N SER A 70 -14.25 5.89 30.72
CA SER A 70 -14.60 7.31 30.83
C SER A 70 -14.55 7.86 32.24
N GLN A 71 -14.49 6.98 33.25
CA GLN A 71 -14.40 7.30 34.67
C GLN A 71 -12.97 7.18 35.22
N GLY A 72 -12.01 6.78 34.35
CA GLY A 72 -10.61 6.59 34.75
C GLY A 72 -10.28 5.22 35.33
N ASN A 73 -11.23 4.26 35.35
CA ASN A 73 -10.98 2.91 35.83
C ASN A 73 -10.29 2.07 34.74
N ALA A 74 -9.40 1.16 35.16
CA ALA A 74 -8.78 0.21 34.26
C ALA A 74 -9.83 -0.68 33.57
N ARG A 75 -9.68 -0.89 32.27
CA ARG A 75 -10.52 -1.79 31.47
C ARG A 75 -9.67 -2.68 30.57
N ASP A 76 -10.29 -3.73 30.04
CA ASP A 76 -9.64 -4.60 29.07
C ASP A 76 -9.35 -3.86 27.76
N LEU A 77 -8.22 -4.23 27.15
CA LEU A 77 -7.86 -3.80 25.82
C LEU A 77 -8.70 -4.58 24.78
N TYR A 78 -9.44 -3.86 23.97
CA TYR A 78 -10.27 -4.44 22.93
C TYR A 78 -9.56 -4.46 21.58
N PHE A 79 -9.44 -5.65 20.98
CA PHE A 79 -8.73 -5.81 19.72
C PHE A 79 -9.35 -5.01 18.57
N ASP A 80 -10.67 -4.79 18.58
CA ASP A 80 -11.39 -4.06 17.52
C ASP A 80 -11.33 -2.54 17.74
N THR A 81 -11.97 -2.02 18.78
CA THR A 81 -12.16 -0.59 19.01
C THR A 81 -10.93 0.14 19.54
N ASP A 82 -9.92 -0.59 20.03
CA ASP A 82 -8.66 0.02 20.43
C ASP A 82 -7.57 -0.33 19.39
N CYS A 83 -7.31 -1.63 19.18
CA CYS A 83 -6.17 -2.05 18.37
C CYS A 83 -6.41 -1.80 16.88
N LEU A 84 -7.46 -2.38 16.28
CA LEU A 84 -7.74 -2.17 14.86
C LEU A 84 -8.12 -0.72 14.54
N ASP A 85 -8.66 0.04 15.50
CA ASP A 85 -8.94 1.46 15.28
C ASP A 85 -7.65 2.30 15.17
N LEU A 86 -6.62 2.01 15.97
CA LEU A 86 -5.31 2.64 15.82
C LEU A 86 -4.65 2.28 14.48
N LEU A 87 -4.74 0.99 14.07
CA LEU A 87 -4.23 0.57 12.77
C LEU A 87 -5.00 1.26 11.62
N GLU A 88 -6.31 1.47 11.79
CA GLU A 88 -7.11 2.24 10.82
C GLU A 88 -6.62 3.68 10.71
N GLN A 89 -6.40 4.35 11.83
CA GLN A 89 -5.90 5.73 11.85
C GLN A 89 -4.51 5.87 11.21
N LYS A 90 -3.64 4.87 11.38
CA LYS A 90 -2.25 4.91 10.90
C LYS A 90 -2.10 4.40 9.46
N TRP A 91 -2.84 3.36 9.08
CA TRP A 91 -2.58 2.60 7.86
C TRP A 91 -3.78 2.47 6.94
N VAL A 92 -4.95 2.99 7.34
CA VAL A 92 -6.22 2.88 6.59
C VAL A 92 -6.52 1.42 6.22
N ILE A 93 -6.37 0.53 7.21
CA ILE A 93 -6.45 -0.92 6.99
C ILE A 93 -7.81 -1.40 6.47
N SER A 94 -8.88 -0.65 6.75
CA SER A 94 -10.23 -0.99 6.30
C SER A 94 -10.41 -0.96 4.79
N LYS A 95 -9.53 -0.25 4.07
CA LYS A 95 -9.56 -0.13 2.61
C LYS A 95 -8.59 -1.07 1.91
N LYS A 96 -7.66 -1.72 2.65
CA LYS A 96 -6.67 -2.63 2.06
C LYS A 96 -7.33 -3.78 1.34
N GLN A 97 -6.88 -4.02 0.09
CA GLN A 97 -7.42 -5.04 -0.79
C GLN A 97 -6.45 -6.20 -0.98
N ILE A 98 -7.02 -7.38 -1.05
CA ILE A 98 -6.34 -8.61 -1.47
C ILE A 98 -7.15 -9.28 -2.57
N MET A 99 -6.47 -10.05 -3.41
CA MET A 99 -7.11 -10.87 -4.42
C MET A 99 -7.02 -12.34 -4.03
N VAL A 100 -8.08 -13.09 -4.29
CA VAL A 100 -8.06 -14.54 -4.19
C VAL A 100 -7.35 -15.09 -5.43
N SER A 101 -6.18 -15.67 -5.24
CA SER A 101 -5.28 -16.09 -6.32
C SER A 101 -4.95 -17.59 -6.30
N ALA A 102 -5.66 -18.38 -5.49
CA ALA A 102 -5.52 -19.83 -5.48
C ALA A 102 -6.01 -20.43 -6.80
N ILE A 103 -5.21 -21.33 -7.37
CA ILE A 103 -5.45 -21.90 -8.70
C ILE A 103 -6.72 -22.77 -8.79
N ASN A 104 -7.15 -23.31 -7.66
CA ASN A 104 -8.31 -24.20 -7.54
C ASN A 104 -9.59 -23.50 -7.06
N PHE A 105 -9.63 -22.15 -7.09
CA PHE A 105 -10.80 -21.34 -6.77
C PHE A 105 -11.37 -20.73 -8.06
N TYR A 106 -12.67 -20.93 -8.27
CA TYR A 106 -13.35 -20.66 -9.55
C TYR A 106 -14.36 -19.52 -9.42
N PHE A 107 -14.01 -18.46 -8.68
CA PHE A 107 -14.85 -17.28 -8.60
C PHE A 107 -14.88 -16.52 -9.92
N THR A 108 -16.05 -16.15 -10.36
CA THR A 108 -16.29 -15.33 -11.56
C THR A 108 -16.67 -13.92 -11.22
N ASP A 109 -17.37 -13.71 -10.12
CA ASP A 109 -17.79 -12.39 -9.63
C ASP A 109 -16.59 -11.64 -8.99
N GLU A 110 -16.30 -10.43 -9.46
CA GLU A 110 -15.17 -9.62 -9.00
C GLU A 110 -15.23 -9.31 -7.50
N LYS A 111 -16.41 -9.17 -6.91
CA LYS A 111 -16.56 -8.96 -5.46
C LYS A 111 -16.08 -10.14 -4.62
N ASN A 112 -16.02 -11.35 -5.21
CA ASN A 112 -15.56 -12.58 -4.56
C ASN A 112 -14.08 -12.85 -4.85
N LYS A 113 -13.52 -12.23 -5.90
CA LYS A 113 -12.09 -12.26 -6.22
C LYS A 113 -11.31 -11.20 -5.45
N THR A 114 -11.87 -9.99 -5.32
CA THR A 114 -11.22 -8.86 -4.65
C THR A 114 -11.89 -8.60 -3.32
N LEU A 115 -11.15 -8.77 -2.24
CA LEU A 115 -11.67 -8.70 -0.89
C LEU A 115 -11.09 -7.50 -0.12
N THR A 116 -11.90 -6.94 0.79
CA THR A 116 -11.51 -5.97 1.81
C THR A 116 -11.78 -6.54 3.20
N PRO A 117 -10.99 -7.52 3.67
CA PRO A 117 -11.32 -8.31 4.85
C PRO A 117 -11.43 -7.51 6.15
N LEU A 118 -10.67 -6.41 6.24
CA LEU A 118 -10.65 -5.53 7.41
C LEU A 118 -11.70 -4.40 7.34
N HIS A 119 -12.54 -4.36 6.28
CA HIS A 119 -13.62 -3.38 6.20
C HIS A 119 -14.56 -3.51 7.40
N LYS A 120 -14.74 -2.41 8.14
CA LYS A 120 -15.51 -2.35 9.40
C LYS A 120 -15.03 -3.32 10.49
N ALA A 121 -13.81 -3.84 10.42
CA ALA A 121 -13.28 -4.73 11.44
C ALA A 121 -13.04 -4.02 12.80
N ASN A 122 -12.82 -2.70 12.78
CA ASN A 122 -12.73 -1.84 13.96
C ASN A 122 -14.10 -1.47 14.58
N LYS A 123 -15.23 -1.93 14.02
CA LYS A 123 -16.59 -1.68 14.55
C LYS A 123 -17.15 -2.90 15.26
N ARG A 124 -18.06 -2.70 16.21
CA ARG A 124 -18.72 -3.75 17.02
C ARG A 124 -20.16 -4.00 16.62
N GLY A 125 -20.67 -5.13 17.09
CA GLY A 125 -22.06 -5.52 16.89
C GLY A 125 -22.43 -5.66 15.41
N THR A 126 -23.64 -5.26 15.04
CA THR A 126 -24.16 -5.34 13.67
C THR A 126 -23.45 -4.41 12.67
N SER A 127 -22.73 -3.40 13.15
CA SER A 127 -21.94 -2.50 12.30
C SER A 127 -20.54 -3.07 11.98
N GLY A 128 -20.12 -4.14 12.64
CA GLY A 128 -18.85 -4.82 12.40
C GLY A 128 -18.83 -5.66 11.13
N SER A 129 -17.65 -6.14 10.75
CA SER A 129 -17.47 -7.05 9.61
C SER A 129 -18.25 -8.37 9.79
N LYS A 130 -18.74 -8.95 8.69
CA LYS A 130 -19.55 -10.19 8.73
C LYS A 130 -18.80 -11.36 9.36
N TRP A 131 -17.52 -11.54 9.05
CA TRP A 131 -16.72 -12.63 9.62
C TRP A 131 -16.55 -12.53 11.14
N LYS A 132 -16.40 -11.29 11.69
CA LYS A 132 -16.39 -11.06 13.14
C LYS A 132 -17.75 -11.42 13.77
N GLN A 133 -18.84 -11.02 13.13
CA GLN A 133 -20.17 -11.38 13.59
C GLN A 133 -20.38 -12.90 13.57
N ALA A 134 -19.88 -13.60 12.53
CA ALA A 134 -19.92 -15.05 12.46
C ALA A 134 -19.09 -15.69 13.60
N TYR A 135 -17.88 -15.21 13.84
CA TYR A 135 -17.03 -15.64 14.97
C TYR A 135 -17.75 -15.51 16.31
N GLN A 136 -18.28 -14.31 16.61
CA GLN A 136 -18.98 -14.08 17.87
C GLN A 136 -20.22 -14.98 18.01
N ALA A 137 -21.00 -15.13 16.93
CA ALA A 137 -22.19 -15.96 16.94
C ALA A 137 -21.85 -17.44 17.19
N VAL A 138 -20.82 -17.97 16.52
CA VAL A 138 -20.39 -19.37 16.70
C VAL A 138 -19.76 -19.62 18.07
N LYS A 139 -19.03 -18.62 18.60
CA LYS A 139 -18.41 -18.67 19.92
C LYS A 139 -19.46 -18.78 21.03
N HIS A 140 -20.56 -18.02 20.94
CA HIS A 140 -21.57 -17.94 21.99
C HIS A 140 -22.74 -18.88 21.80
N ASP A 141 -23.17 -19.15 20.56
CA ASP A 141 -24.31 -20.02 20.25
C ASP A 141 -24.07 -20.78 18.94
N ARG A 142 -23.15 -21.75 18.97
CA ARG A 142 -22.78 -22.55 17.81
C ARG A 142 -23.98 -23.32 17.25
N ARG A 143 -24.86 -23.82 18.12
CA ARG A 143 -26.01 -24.65 17.71
C ARG A 143 -26.93 -23.90 16.74
N ASN A 144 -27.26 -22.66 17.03
CA ASN A 144 -28.21 -21.88 16.23
C ASN A 144 -27.50 -21.01 15.17
N SER A 145 -26.19 -20.85 15.27
CA SER A 145 -25.40 -19.93 14.44
C SER A 145 -24.47 -20.61 13.43
N LEU A 146 -24.48 -21.94 13.35
CA LEU A 146 -23.52 -22.68 12.52
C LEU A 146 -23.54 -22.25 11.05
N LYS A 147 -24.68 -21.88 10.48
CA LYS A 147 -24.82 -21.38 9.10
C LYS A 147 -23.99 -20.12 8.82
N LYS A 148 -23.66 -19.34 9.84
CA LYS A 148 -22.79 -18.16 9.71
C LYS A 148 -21.32 -18.54 9.53
N ALA A 149 -20.95 -19.75 9.93
CA ALA A 149 -19.63 -20.31 9.72
C ALA A 149 -19.53 -20.93 8.34
N ASN A 150 -19.49 -20.10 7.32
CA ASN A 150 -19.45 -20.46 5.91
C ASN A 150 -18.12 -20.07 5.25
N ILE A 151 -17.91 -20.51 4.01
CA ILE A 151 -16.69 -20.26 3.24
C ILE A 151 -16.45 -18.77 3.06
N GLU A 152 -17.47 -17.94 2.78
CA GLU A 152 -17.32 -16.49 2.64
C GLU A 152 -16.66 -15.87 3.89
N ASN A 153 -17.22 -16.17 5.07
CA ASN A 153 -16.71 -15.64 6.33
C ASN A 153 -15.33 -16.18 6.70
N LEU A 154 -15.04 -17.45 6.38
CA LEU A 154 -13.72 -18.03 6.60
C LEU A 154 -12.68 -17.37 5.68
N LEU A 155 -13.00 -17.17 4.41
CA LEU A 155 -12.13 -16.51 3.44
C LEU A 155 -11.77 -15.09 3.90
N HIS A 156 -12.75 -14.34 4.40
CA HIS A 156 -12.51 -13.01 4.95
C HIS A 156 -11.71 -13.02 6.26
N ALA A 157 -11.96 -13.96 7.17
CA ALA A 157 -11.20 -14.09 8.42
C ALA A 157 -9.72 -14.44 8.16
N LEU A 158 -9.48 -15.39 7.26
CA LEU A 158 -8.13 -15.76 6.85
C LEU A 158 -7.42 -14.61 6.11
N GLY A 159 -8.14 -13.89 5.24
CA GLY A 159 -7.62 -12.72 4.54
C GLY A 159 -7.28 -11.56 5.48
N ALA A 160 -8.07 -11.35 6.54
CA ALA A 160 -7.74 -10.39 7.59
C ALA A 160 -6.43 -10.76 8.32
N LEU A 161 -6.28 -12.03 8.67
CA LEU A 161 -5.06 -12.55 9.29
C LEU A 161 -3.86 -12.43 8.35
N TYR A 162 -4.04 -12.68 7.05
CA TYR A 162 -3.00 -12.49 6.03
C TYR A 162 -2.50 -11.05 6.01
N ILE A 163 -3.40 -10.06 5.88
CA ILE A 163 -3.02 -8.64 5.84
C ILE A 163 -2.24 -8.24 7.10
N LEU A 164 -2.73 -8.59 8.29
CA LEU A 164 -2.05 -8.25 9.53
C LEU A 164 -0.65 -8.90 9.62
N ASN A 165 -0.49 -10.14 9.13
CA ASN A 165 0.82 -10.78 9.05
C ASN A 165 1.80 -10.06 8.12
N LEU A 166 1.33 -9.52 6.98
CA LEU A 166 2.17 -8.71 6.11
C LEU A 166 2.71 -7.49 6.85
N TYR A 167 1.83 -6.75 7.57
CA TYR A 167 2.22 -5.59 8.35
C TYR A 167 3.14 -5.93 9.54
N TYR A 168 2.95 -7.10 10.15
CA TYR A 168 3.81 -7.57 11.24
C TYR A 168 5.22 -7.96 10.76
N ARG A 169 5.32 -8.62 9.60
CA ARG A 169 6.60 -8.99 8.98
C ARG A 169 7.39 -7.77 8.52
N ASP A 170 6.70 -6.75 8.04
CA ASP A 170 7.28 -5.48 7.57
C ASP A 170 8.46 -5.67 6.61
N GLU A 171 8.31 -6.61 5.68
CA GLU A 171 9.39 -6.98 4.77
C GLU A 171 9.51 -5.98 3.62
N ARG A 172 10.74 -5.60 3.31
CA ARG A 172 11.11 -4.91 2.09
C ARG A 172 11.62 -5.94 1.07
N THR A 173 11.11 -5.87 -0.14
CA THR A 173 11.51 -6.80 -1.21
C THR A 173 12.27 -6.03 -2.28
N ASP A 174 13.54 -6.39 -2.50
CA ASP A 174 14.32 -5.91 -3.64
C ASP A 174 13.76 -6.54 -4.92
N ILE A 175 13.29 -5.69 -5.84
CA ILE A 175 12.74 -6.11 -7.15
C ILE A 175 13.84 -6.14 -8.22
N GLY A 176 15.00 -5.55 -7.92
CA GLY A 176 16.12 -5.47 -8.84
C GLY A 176 16.01 -4.28 -9.79
N ARG A 177 16.74 -4.35 -10.91
CA ARG A 177 16.80 -3.27 -11.91
C ARG A 177 15.50 -3.17 -12.69
N VAL A 178 15.07 -1.93 -12.88
CA VAL A 178 13.85 -1.65 -13.62
C VAL A 178 14.13 -1.54 -15.11
N TYR A 179 13.60 -2.47 -15.83
CA TYR A 179 13.03 -2.21 -17.15
C TYR A 179 11.66 -2.85 -17.18
N LEU A 180 10.63 -2.04 -16.92
CA LEU A 180 9.22 -2.27 -17.27
C LEU A 180 8.46 -3.43 -16.60
N ASN A 181 9.02 -4.19 -15.65
CA ASN A 181 8.34 -5.41 -15.20
C ASN A 181 8.20 -5.48 -13.69
N ASP A 182 6.97 -5.23 -13.20
CA ASP A 182 6.51 -5.66 -11.89
C ASP A 182 6.50 -7.18 -11.71
N HIS A 183 6.78 -7.92 -12.79
CA HIS A 183 6.81 -9.38 -12.80
C HIS A 183 7.82 -9.99 -11.82
N ASN A 184 8.76 -9.18 -11.32
CA ASN A 184 9.72 -9.63 -10.31
C ASN A 184 9.18 -9.50 -8.87
N PHE A 185 8.01 -8.87 -8.67
CA PHE A 185 7.41 -8.77 -7.35
C PHE A 185 6.36 -9.86 -7.15
N ASP A 186 6.68 -10.84 -6.28
CA ASP A 186 5.69 -11.82 -5.82
C ASP A 186 4.78 -11.18 -4.76
N ASN A 187 3.68 -10.59 -5.20
CA ASN A 187 2.69 -9.96 -4.34
C ASN A 187 1.86 -10.95 -3.50
N ARG A 188 2.08 -12.28 -3.66
CA ARG A 188 1.54 -13.28 -2.74
C ARG A 188 2.27 -13.28 -1.41
N ALA A 189 3.51 -12.81 -1.38
CA ALA A 189 4.35 -12.74 -0.19
C ALA A 189 4.40 -14.07 0.59
N GLY A 190 4.35 -15.19 -0.13
CA GLY A 190 4.38 -16.55 0.41
C GLY A 190 3.01 -17.16 0.75
N SER A 191 1.87 -16.51 0.45
CA SER A 191 0.54 -17.10 0.53
C SER A 191 0.24 -17.96 -0.71
N GLU A 192 -0.54 -19.01 -0.55
CA GLU A 192 -1.06 -19.83 -1.67
C GLU A 192 -2.50 -19.41 -2.05
N VAL A 193 -3.21 -18.75 -1.13
CA VAL A 193 -4.61 -18.34 -1.32
C VAL A 193 -4.72 -16.89 -1.80
N PHE A 194 -3.89 -15.99 -1.26
CA PHE A 194 -4.04 -14.57 -1.48
C PHE A 194 -2.85 -13.93 -2.19
N SER A 195 -3.14 -12.83 -2.90
CA SER A 195 -2.16 -11.85 -3.34
C SER A 195 -2.55 -10.45 -2.87
N ALA A 196 -1.56 -9.67 -2.44
CA ALA A 196 -1.75 -8.32 -1.96
C ALA A 196 -1.92 -7.33 -3.13
N HIS A 197 -2.85 -6.40 -3.00
CA HIS A 197 -2.94 -5.28 -3.94
C HIS A 197 -1.74 -4.34 -3.76
N TYR A 198 -1.16 -3.88 -4.86
CA TYR A 198 -0.03 -2.94 -4.84
C TYR A 198 -0.25 -1.81 -5.85
N CYS A 199 0.43 -0.70 -5.63
CA CYS A 199 0.51 0.41 -6.58
C CYS A 199 1.96 0.83 -6.79
N ARG A 200 2.22 1.55 -7.88
CA ARG A 200 3.54 2.14 -8.15
C ARG A 200 3.60 3.57 -7.67
N ALA A 201 4.71 3.97 -7.07
CA ALA A 201 4.92 5.36 -6.66
C ALA A 201 4.91 6.33 -7.84
N THR A 202 5.34 5.89 -9.03
CA THR A 202 5.30 6.67 -10.26
C THR A 202 3.88 6.99 -10.72
N GLU A 203 2.92 6.11 -10.45
CA GLU A 203 1.50 6.32 -10.76
C GLU A 203 0.85 7.33 -9.81
N LEU A 204 1.40 7.46 -8.59
CA LEU A 204 0.92 8.41 -7.58
C LEU A 204 1.29 9.86 -7.88
N SER A 205 2.30 10.11 -8.73
CA SER A 205 2.78 11.45 -9.09
C SER A 205 2.18 11.99 -10.38
N MET A 206 1.57 11.15 -11.20
CA MET A 206 0.93 11.58 -12.45
C MET A 206 -0.48 12.08 -12.15
N GLN A 207 -0.75 13.34 -12.46
CA GLN A 207 -2.13 13.83 -12.52
C GLN A 207 -2.85 13.05 -13.63
N PRO A 208 -4.10 12.60 -13.41
CA PRO A 208 -4.85 11.90 -14.43
C PRO A 208 -4.98 12.80 -15.66
N HIS A 209 -4.42 12.39 -16.78
CA HIS A 209 -4.82 12.93 -18.06
C HIS A 209 -6.27 12.48 -18.26
N MET A 210 -7.18 13.43 -18.23
CA MET A 210 -8.58 13.22 -18.54
C MET A 210 -8.67 12.83 -20.04
N ASP A 211 -8.68 11.54 -20.30
CA ASP A 211 -9.24 11.01 -21.52
C ASP A 211 -10.69 10.64 -21.20
N ASP A 212 -11.64 11.21 -21.92
CA ASP A 212 -13.09 11.18 -21.61
C ASP A 212 -13.73 9.80 -21.44
N ASN A 213 -12.96 8.71 -21.63
CA ASN A 213 -13.43 7.33 -21.56
C ASN A 213 -12.71 6.43 -20.53
N CYS A 214 -11.75 6.92 -19.78
CA CYS A 214 -11.09 6.16 -18.72
C CYS A 214 -11.43 6.75 -17.35
N ILE A 215 -12.28 6.06 -16.60
CA ILE A 215 -12.47 6.33 -15.16
C ILE A 215 -11.22 5.79 -14.45
N VAL A 216 -10.17 6.58 -14.39
CA VAL A 216 -9.04 6.30 -13.51
C VAL A 216 -9.45 6.77 -12.11
N PRO A 217 -9.51 5.87 -11.12
CA PRO A 217 -9.85 6.28 -9.76
C PRO A 217 -8.85 7.32 -9.26
N PRO A 218 -9.29 8.27 -8.40
CA PRO A 218 -8.41 9.26 -7.81
C PRO A 218 -7.20 8.59 -7.16
N LEU A 219 -6.02 9.16 -7.34
CA LEU A 219 -4.73 8.66 -6.81
C LEU A 219 -4.81 8.21 -5.34
N GLY A 220 -5.50 8.98 -4.49
CA GLY A 220 -5.71 8.64 -3.08
C GLY A 220 -6.44 7.32 -2.87
N GLU A 221 -7.41 6.99 -3.71
CA GLU A 221 -8.18 5.75 -3.59
C GLU A 221 -7.35 4.52 -3.94
N GLN A 222 -6.49 4.59 -4.94
CA GLN A 222 -5.58 3.49 -5.29
C GLN A 222 -4.54 3.27 -4.20
N LEU A 223 -3.99 4.35 -3.65
CA LEU A 223 -3.05 4.29 -2.54
C LEU A 223 -3.70 3.65 -1.31
N ASP A 224 -4.92 4.03 -0.97
CA ASP A 224 -5.62 3.50 0.19
C ASP A 224 -5.84 1.97 0.07
N LYS A 225 -6.14 1.48 -1.13
CA LYS A 225 -6.35 0.05 -1.42
C LYS A 225 -5.06 -0.77 -1.38
N ALA A 226 -3.93 -0.15 -1.73
CA ALA A 226 -2.66 -0.84 -1.85
C ALA A 226 -2.08 -1.24 -0.48
N ILE A 227 -1.61 -2.49 -0.38
CA ILE A 227 -0.84 -3.02 0.74
C ILE A 227 0.64 -2.77 0.52
N TYR A 228 1.12 -2.89 -0.71
CA TYR A 228 2.49 -2.59 -1.08
C TYR A 228 2.57 -1.40 -2.02
N ILE A 229 3.67 -0.65 -1.90
CA ILE A 229 4.06 0.39 -2.84
C ILE A 229 5.37 -0.03 -3.49
N ILE A 230 5.39 -0.09 -4.83
CA ILE A 230 6.60 -0.28 -5.61
C ILE A 230 7.20 1.09 -5.86
N LYS A 231 8.42 1.30 -5.41
CA LYS A 231 9.15 2.57 -5.53
C LYS A 231 10.61 2.33 -5.91
N TYR A 232 11.31 3.38 -6.31
CA TYR A 232 12.77 3.33 -6.38
C TYR A 232 13.35 3.09 -4.98
N ASP A 233 14.43 2.31 -4.86
CA ASP A 233 15.13 2.24 -3.60
C ASP A 233 15.71 3.61 -3.23
N ASP A 234 16.04 3.82 -1.96
CA ASP A 234 16.43 5.14 -1.47
C ASP A 234 17.72 5.65 -2.12
N ALA A 235 18.63 4.77 -2.51
CA ALA A 235 19.89 5.12 -3.17
C ALA A 235 19.62 5.55 -4.61
N SER A 236 18.85 4.77 -5.36
CA SER A 236 18.47 5.09 -6.74
C SER A 236 17.66 6.38 -6.81
N PHE A 237 16.76 6.61 -5.85
CA PHE A 237 15.98 7.85 -5.80
C PHE A 237 16.86 9.08 -5.61
N ARG A 238 17.85 9.03 -4.70
CA ARG A 238 18.81 10.12 -4.50
C ARG A 238 19.66 10.37 -5.73
N GLU A 239 20.13 9.31 -6.39
CA GLU A 239 20.91 9.41 -7.62
C GLU A 239 20.10 10.04 -8.76
N MET A 240 18.86 9.57 -8.98
CA MET A 240 17.94 10.15 -9.96
C MET A 240 17.68 11.62 -9.69
N HIS A 241 17.40 11.99 -8.42
CA HIS A 241 17.18 13.38 -8.06
C HIS A 241 18.42 14.24 -8.35
N LYS A 242 19.63 13.79 -7.96
CA LYS A 242 20.89 14.48 -8.26
C LYS A 242 21.07 14.69 -9.77
N ASN A 243 20.84 13.65 -10.57
CA ASN A 243 20.99 13.71 -12.02
C ASN A 243 19.96 14.64 -12.66
N CYS A 244 18.74 14.64 -12.16
CA CYS A 244 17.70 15.57 -12.60
C CYS A 244 18.05 17.02 -12.28
N CYS A 245 18.62 17.31 -11.10
CA CYS A 245 19.07 18.64 -10.73
C CYS A 245 20.23 19.10 -11.62
N LEU A 246 21.21 18.23 -11.91
CA LEU A 246 22.33 18.55 -12.82
C LEU A 246 21.81 18.86 -14.24
N ASP A 247 20.90 18.05 -14.76
CA ASP A 247 20.32 18.30 -16.09
C ASP A 247 19.48 19.58 -16.12
N ASN A 248 18.78 19.89 -15.03
CA ASN A 248 18.06 21.16 -14.90
C ASN A 248 19.05 22.35 -14.88
N GLN A 249 20.14 22.26 -14.15
CA GLN A 249 21.14 23.31 -14.11
C GLN A 249 21.76 23.55 -15.49
N ILE A 250 22.15 22.49 -16.20
CA ILE A 250 22.64 22.57 -17.58
C ILE A 250 21.62 23.22 -18.50
N THR A 251 20.34 22.86 -18.34
CA THR A 251 19.24 23.44 -19.10
C THR A 251 19.09 24.92 -18.84
N VAL A 252 19.11 25.34 -17.57
CA VAL A 252 19.06 26.76 -17.16
C VAL A 252 20.23 27.55 -17.75
N ASP A 253 21.46 27.03 -17.65
CA ASP A 253 22.64 27.66 -18.18
C ASP A 253 22.60 27.83 -19.71
N ARG A 254 22.13 26.80 -20.41
CA ARG A 254 21.92 26.84 -21.88
C ARG A 254 20.85 27.86 -22.26
N LEU A 255 19.75 27.92 -21.52
CA LEU A 255 18.68 28.90 -21.73
C LEU A 255 19.21 30.32 -21.55
N ARG A 256 19.90 30.61 -20.43
CA ARG A 256 20.48 31.94 -20.15
C ARG A 256 21.48 32.37 -21.22
N LYS A 257 22.22 31.43 -21.81
CA LYS A 257 23.21 31.68 -22.88
C LYS A 257 22.61 31.70 -24.28
N SER A 258 21.32 31.34 -24.46
CA SER A 258 20.70 31.35 -25.77
C SER A 258 20.57 32.74 -26.37
N ALA A 259 20.74 32.87 -27.69
CA ALA A 259 20.70 34.17 -28.38
C ALA A 259 19.34 34.86 -28.19
N GLU A 260 18.26 34.08 -28.16
CA GLU A 260 16.90 34.56 -27.98
C GLU A 260 16.70 35.18 -26.59
N ILE A 261 17.12 34.48 -25.52
CA ILE A 261 17.02 35.02 -24.15
C ILE A 261 17.95 36.21 -23.97
N GLN A 262 19.19 36.15 -24.47
CA GLN A 262 20.12 37.27 -24.38
C GLN A 262 19.59 38.53 -25.11
N LYS A 263 18.94 38.38 -26.27
CA LYS A 263 18.28 39.46 -26.95
C LYS A 263 17.12 40.03 -26.15
N PHE A 264 16.25 39.17 -25.62
CA PHE A 264 15.12 39.57 -24.78
C PHE A 264 15.57 40.35 -23.53
N LEU A 265 16.58 39.86 -22.81
CA LEU A 265 17.09 40.55 -21.61
C LEU A 265 17.73 41.89 -21.91
N LYS A 266 18.30 42.11 -23.11
CA LYS A 266 18.79 43.42 -23.53
C LYS A 266 17.65 44.42 -23.80
N GLU A 267 16.53 43.93 -24.34
CA GLU A 267 15.36 44.71 -24.62
C GLU A 267 14.49 44.93 -23.36
N HIS A 268 14.58 44.04 -22.35
CA HIS A 268 13.80 44.00 -21.12
C HIS A 268 14.67 43.80 -19.88
N PRO A 269 15.47 44.81 -19.45
CA PRO A 269 16.40 44.70 -18.33
C PRO A 269 15.73 44.34 -16.99
N GLU A 270 14.45 44.65 -16.83
CA GLU A 270 13.63 44.37 -15.65
C GLU A 270 13.48 42.87 -15.37
N TYR A 271 13.79 42.00 -16.33
CA TYR A 271 13.75 40.54 -16.20
C TYR A 271 15.06 39.90 -15.77
N ILE A 272 16.16 40.65 -15.63
CA ILE A 272 17.49 40.09 -15.33
C ILE A 272 17.51 39.33 -14.01
N GLU A 273 16.81 39.81 -12.99
CA GLU A 273 16.70 39.18 -11.66
C GLU A 273 15.51 38.24 -11.53
N LYS A 274 14.73 38.02 -12.59
CA LYS A 274 13.59 37.13 -12.56
C LYS A 274 14.01 35.67 -12.74
N SER A 275 13.15 34.76 -12.28
CA SER A 275 13.37 33.33 -12.49
C SER A 275 13.43 32.99 -13.99
N ILE A 276 14.19 31.95 -14.35
CA ILE A 276 14.31 31.52 -15.75
C ILE A 276 12.95 31.17 -16.36
N ASN A 277 12.01 30.67 -15.56
CA ASN A 277 10.64 30.38 -16.00
C ASN A 277 9.89 31.64 -16.40
N GLU A 278 9.95 32.70 -15.60
CA GLU A 278 9.33 34.02 -15.94
C GLU A 278 9.94 34.60 -17.20
N ILE A 279 11.26 34.54 -17.33
CA ILE A 279 11.99 34.98 -18.52
C ILE A 279 11.53 34.19 -19.77
N CYS A 280 11.49 32.87 -19.68
CA CYS A 280 11.08 32.02 -20.82
C CYS A 280 9.61 32.27 -21.24
N ILE A 281 8.71 32.44 -20.27
CA ILE A 281 7.28 32.72 -20.55
C ILE A 281 7.18 34.07 -21.30
N ALA A 282 7.88 35.09 -20.83
CA ALA A 282 7.84 36.43 -21.45
C ALA A 282 8.54 36.46 -22.83
N ALA A 283 9.62 35.73 -23.02
CA ALA A 283 10.43 35.71 -24.24
C ALA A 283 9.87 34.83 -25.37
N GLY A 284 8.77 34.09 -25.19
CA GLY A 284 8.17 33.30 -26.26
C GLY A 284 7.79 31.86 -25.93
N GLY A 285 7.80 31.47 -24.67
CA GLY A 285 7.15 30.26 -24.16
C GLY A 285 7.89 28.94 -24.40
N THR A 286 7.13 27.83 -24.38
CA THR A 286 7.61 26.43 -24.35
C THR A 286 8.47 25.99 -25.51
N LYS A 287 8.41 26.65 -26.67
CA LYS A 287 9.21 26.27 -27.87
C LYS A 287 10.72 26.41 -27.67
N LEU A 288 11.15 27.29 -26.79
CA LEU A 288 12.57 27.45 -26.44
C LEU A 288 13.04 26.30 -25.55
N LEU A 289 12.23 25.91 -24.57
CA LEU A 289 12.52 24.81 -23.64
C LEU A 289 12.76 23.49 -24.38
N THR A 290 11.91 23.12 -25.33
CA THR A 290 12.01 21.81 -26.02
C THR A 290 13.29 21.59 -26.82
N ARG A 291 14.00 22.66 -27.21
CA ARG A 291 15.27 22.59 -27.95
C ARG A 291 16.51 22.50 -27.07
N ILE A 292 16.41 22.90 -25.82
CA ILE A 292 17.58 23.16 -24.94
C ILE A 292 17.62 22.21 -23.75
N VAL A 293 16.53 21.50 -23.45
CA VAL A 293 16.43 20.54 -22.35
C VAL A 293 17.57 19.52 -22.39
N SER A 294 18.24 19.34 -21.27
CA SER A 294 19.25 18.29 -21.08
C SER A 294 18.65 17.09 -20.36
N PHE A 295 18.98 15.90 -20.88
CA PHE A 295 18.71 14.61 -20.23
C PHE A 295 20.02 13.80 -20.14
N GLN A 296 21.17 14.47 -20.22
CA GLN A 296 22.47 13.84 -20.37
C GLN A 296 22.81 12.94 -19.17
N HIS A 297 22.48 13.35 -17.94
CA HIS A 297 22.73 12.58 -16.71
C HIS A 297 21.59 11.62 -16.42
N THR A 298 20.35 12.07 -16.60
CA THR A 298 19.16 11.24 -16.34
C THR A 298 19.12 10.00 -17.24
N MET A 299 19.57 10.10 -18.50
CA MET A 299 19.60 8.95 -19.43
C MET A 299 20.75 7.97 -19.20
N GLN A 300 21.74 8.31 -18.38
CA GLN A 300 22.88 7.44 -18.09
C GLN A 300 22.64 6.47 -16.92
N GLU A 301 21.47 6.48 -16.33
CA GLU A 301 21.11 5.71 -15.13
C GLU A 301 21.00 4.21 -15.42
N LYS A 302 22.15 3.51 -15.40
CA LYS A 302 22.22 2.07 -15.71
C LYS A 302 21.87 1.16 -14.52
N ASN A 303 21.82 1.69 -13.30
CA ASN A 303 21.78 0.90 -12.07
C ASN A 303 20.58 1.19 -11.16
N ILE A 304 19.53 1.80 -11.69
CA ILE A 304 18.32 2.10 -10.91
C ILE A 304 17.64 0.82 -10.48
N LYS A 305 17.40 0.70 -9.18
CA LYS A 305 16.71 -0.40 -8.55
C LYS A 305 15.37 0.03 -7.98
N MET A 306 14.47 -0.92 -7.90
CA MET A 306 13.19 -0.76 -7.23
C MET A 306 13.04 -1.73 -6.07
N GLU A 307 12.21 -1.33 -5.12
CA GLU A 307 11.80 -2.15 -3.99
C GLU A 307 10.29 -2.07 -3.78
N ALA A 308 9.71 -3.11 -3.21
CA ALA A 308 8.35 -3.09 -2.69
C ALA A 308 8.40 -2.89 -1.17
N ILE A 309 7.67 -1.91 -0.66
CA ILE A 309 7.53 -1.60 0.76
C ILE A 309 6.06 -1.62 1.16
N LEU A 310 5.78 -1.84 2.44
CA LEU A 310 4.42 -1.73 2.96
C LEU A 310 3.90 -0.30 2.94
N ASN A 311 2.66 -0.15 2.53
CA ASN A 311 1.95 1.12 2.55
C ASN A 311 1.47 1.46 3.97
N LYS A 312 2.26 2.24 4.67
CA LYS A 312 1.99 2.73 6.02
C LYS A 312 1.44 4.17 6.03
N HIS A 313 1.09 4.72 4.87
CA HIS A 313 0.65 6.11 4.72
C HIS A 313 1.65 7.14 5.27
N THR A 314 2.93 6.81 5.24
CA THR A 314 4.04 7.71 5.57
C THR A 314 4.78 8.14 4.30
N SER A 315 5.70 9.10 4.40
CA SER A 315 6.58 9.45 3.28
C SER A 315 7.30 8.18 2.79
N ILE A 316 7.24 7.94 1.48
CA ILE A 316 7.85 6.77 0.84
C ILE A 316 9.29 7.01 0.40
N TYR A 317 9.71 8.26 0.32
CA TYR A 317 11.08 8.63 -0.02
C TYR A 317 11.73 9.40 1.13
N PRO A 318 13.05 9.30 1.28
CA PRO A 318 13.78 10.10 2.25
C PRO A 318 13.68 11.60 1.91
N GLU A 319 13.74 12.43 2.92
CA GLU A 319 13.92 13.87 2.70
C GLU A 319 15.19 14.10 1.87
N LEU A 320 15.06 14.89 0.83
CA LEU A 320 16.19 15.29 0.00
C LEU A 320 16.84 16.49 0.67
N LEU A 321 18.09 16.34 1.07
CA LEU A 321 18.92 17.47 1.45
C LEU A 321 19.08 18.40 0.23
N PRO A 322 19.09 19.72 0.41
CA PRO A 322 19.42 20.65 -0.67
C PRO A 322 20.80 20.23 -1.24
N LEU A 323 20.87 20.07 -2.57
CA LEU A 323 22.09 19.61 -3.25
C LEU A 323 23.16 20.70 -3.31
N PHE A 324 22.80 21.93 -2.98
CA PHE A 324 23.68 23.08 -2.94
C PHE A 324 23.44 23.78 -1.61
N ASP A 325 24.48 23.94 -0.82
CA ASP A 325 24.45 24.87 0.29
C ASP A 325 24.22 26.29 -0.29
N ASP A 326 23.35 27.06 0.37
CA ASP A 326 23.08 28.46 -0.04
C ASP A 326 24.31 29.38 0.08
N ASP A 327 25.48 28.83 0.47
CA ASP A 327 26.72 29.53 0.68
C ASP A 327 27.52 29.88 -0.61
N ASP A 328 27.06 29.42 -1.78
CA ASP A 328 27.66 29.81 -3.08
C ASP A 328 27.02 31.05 -3.70
N LYS A 329 26.37 31.87 -2.87
CA LYS A 329 25.90 33.23 -3.25
C LYS A 329 26.87 34.27 -2.70
N GLU A 330 28.11 34.31 -3.21
CA GLU A 330 28.98 35.49 -3.23
C GLU A 330 29.31 35.92 -4.67
#